data_e8b9e829010ef28bf9a52b3455adb860
#
_entry.id   e8b9e829010ef28bf9a52b3455adb860
#
_cell.length_a   1.000
_cell.length_b   1.000
_cell.length_c   1.000
_cell.angle_alpha   90.00
_cell.angle_beta   90.00
_cell.angle_gamma   90.00
#
_symmetry.space_group_name_H-M   'P 1'
#
loop_
_entity.id
_entity.type
_entity.pdbx_description
1 polymer ?
#
loop_
_entity_poly.entity_id
_entity_poly.type
_entity_poly.pdbx_seq_one_letter_code
_entity_poly.pdbx_strand_id
1 'polypeptide(L)'
;RRSSDLAREDLSRAYYDNDASALDGSFIGLGKAVADEAAWYAGKTADAELAAAFKRVAGEALEQTNDSAEASRFAGDIAVVTGVAPNSIAAQVVNGLLAGGATVVATSHSFRQSVKAWAKQTYREHAAGDAKLWLVPANLSSYRDVDALVKWVGNVQKKTSGATTTILKPAYEPSLFFPFAAPPVHGTLADSGELFESQARLMLWGVERAITGFAKIGADTDVQHKLHVILPGSPNRGVFGGDGAYGEVKSAFDAIVNRARAEKVWSSRVTFAHPKIGWVRGTGLMGGNDPLVEVVE
;
A
#
# COMPACT_ATOMS: atom_id res chain seq x y z
N ARG A 1 22.98 1.93 -4.72
CA ARG A 1 22.28 3.10 -4.15
C ARG A 1 22.22 2.92 -2.64
N ARG A 2 22.62 3.93 -1.83
CA ARG A 2 22.53 3.86 -0.36
C ARG A 2 21.06 3.82 0.03
N SER A 3 20.68 2.90 0.93
CA SER A 3 19.30 2.91 1.47
C SER A 3 19.17 3.99 2.54
N SER A 4 17.93 4.42 2.82
CA SER A 4 17.66 5.39 3.90
C SER A 4 18.12 4.86 5.28
N ASP A 5 18.01 3.56 5.52
CA ASP A 5 18.43 2.93 6.78
C ASP A 5 19.96 2.97 6.95
N LEU A 6 20.72 2.59 5.90
CA LEU A 6 22.18 2.71 5.93
C LEU A 6 22.63 4.17 6.07
N ALA A 7 21.93 5.11 5.43
CA ALA A 7 22.24 6.54 5.58
C ALA A 7 22.05 7.01 7.03
N ARG A 8 21.01 6.56 7.71
CA ARG A 8 20.73 6.92 9.11
C ARG A 8 21.75 6.29 10.07
N GLU A 9 22.22 5.07 9.78
CA GLU A 9 23.35 4.46 10.50
C GLU A 9 24.63 5.29 10.33
N ASP A 10 24.92 5.75 9.12
CA ASP A 10 26.08 6.61 8.85
C ASP A 10 25.97 7.97 9.54
N LEU A 11 24.78 8.58 9.58
CA LEU A 11 24.52 9.81 10.35
C LEU A 11 24.80 9.61 11.84
N SER A 12 24.28 8.53 12.41
CA SER A 12 24.48 8.18 13.81
C SER A 12 25.97 7.94 14.11
N ARG A 13 26.64 7.15 13.29
CA ARG A 13 28.08 6.88 13.42
C ARG A 13 28.91 8.17 13.35
N ALA A 14 28.67 9.02 12.34
CA ALA A 14 29.36 10.30 12.21
C ALA A 14 29.25 11.17 13.47
N TYR A 15 28.06 11.20 14.06
CA TYR A 15 27.81 12.01 15.25
C TYR A 15 28.52 11.45 16.50
N TYR A 16 28.37 10.13 16.77
CA TYR A 16 28.93 9.53 17.98
C TYR A 16 30.44 9.34 17.94
N ASP A 17 31.00 9.07 16.76
CA ASP A 17 32.45 8.91 16.57
C ASP A 17 33.14 10.25 16.27
N ASN A 18 32.40 11.34 16.13
CA ASN A 18 32.89 12.67 15.71
C ASN A 18 33.70 12.59 14.43
N ASP A 19 33.26 11.84 13.44
CA ASP A 19 33.97 11.55 12.20
C ASP A 19 33.11 11.89 10.98
N ALA A 20 33.43 13.00 10.31
CA ALA A 20 32.74 13.46 9.12
C ALA A 20 32.91 12.52 7.91
N SER A 21 33.95 11.65 7.90
CA SER A 21 34.21 10.74 6.79
C SER A 21 33.09 9.70 6.57
N ALA A 22 32.32 9.38 7.63
CA ALA A 22 31.16 8.53 7.52
C ALA A 22 30.06 9.15 6.61
N LEU A 23 30.09 10.46 6.43
CA LEU A 23 29.18 11.20 5.57
C LEU A 23 29.68 11.42 4.14
N ASP A 24 30.83 10.83 3.79
CA ASP A 24 31.32 10.87 2.43
C ASP A 24 30.39 10.10 1.48
N GLY A 25 30.22 10.64 0.28
CA GLY A 25 29.32 10.08 -0.72
C GLY A 25 28.02 10.85 -0.88
N SER A 26 27.13 10.35 -1.73
CA SER A 26 25.88 11.03 -2.09
C SER A 26 24.73 10.58 -1.19
N PHE A 27 23.97 11.54 -0.69
CA PHE A 27 22.74 11.37 0.08
C PHE A 27 21.52 11.88 -0.70
N ILE A 28 21.69 12.23 -1.97
CA ILE A 28 20.64 12.81 -2.81
C ILE A 28 19.41 11.89 -2.89
N GLY A 29 18.23 12.45 -2.64
CA GLY A 29 16.93 11.78 -2.79
C GLY A 29 16.64 10.70 -1.76
N LEU A 30 17.28 10.72 -0.59
CA LEU A 30 17.00 9.79 0.50
C LEU A 30 15.79 10.18 1.35
N GLY A 31 15.23 11.35 1.11
CA GLY A 31 13.94 11.78 1.66
C GLY A 31 14.02 12.54 2.99
N LYS A 32 12.84 13.01 3.39
CA LYS A 32 12.69 13.92 4.53
C LYS A 32 13.17 13.34 5.87
N ALA A 33 13.01 12.06 6.12
CA ALA A 33 13.44 11.44 7.39
C ALA A 33 14.95 11.53 7.58
N VAL A 34 15.75 11.29 6.53
CA VAL A 34 17.19 11.45 6.55
C VAL A 34 17.58 12.93 6.68
N ALA A 35 16.87 13.81 5.98
CA ALA A 35 17.12 15.26 6.07
C ALA A 35 16.85 15.82 7.47
N ASP A 36 15.74 15.45 8.09
CA ASP A 36 15.37 15.90 9.43
C ASP A 36 16.36 15.38 10.49
N GLU A 37 16.81 14.14 10.38
CA GLU A 37 17.80 13.55 11.28
C GLU A 37 19.18 14.22 11.10
N ALA A 38 19.63 14.45 9.88
CA ALA A 38 20.86 15.18 9.60
C ALA A 38 20.79 16.62 10.14
N ALA A 39 19.68 17.33 9.93
CA ALA A 39 19.48 18.66 10.48
C ALA A 39 19.50 18.68 12.02
N TRP A 40 18.96 17.66 12.66
CA TRP A 40 18.99 17.51 14.11
C TRP A 40 20.43 17.34 14.62
N TYR A 41 21.23 16.46 14.00
CA TYR A 41 22.64 16.29 14.36
C TYR A 41 23.47 17.56 14.10
N ALA A 42 23.20 18.29 13.01
CA ALA A 42 23.84 19.56 12.74
C ALA A 42 23.63 20.62 13.84
N GLY A 43 22.46 20.58 14.49
CA GLY A 43 22.15 21.48 15.61
C GLY A 43 22.70 21.02 16.96
N LYS A 44 23.23 19.79 17.05
CA LYS A 44 23.72 19.19 18.31
C LYS A 44 25.25 19.10 18.41
N THR A 45 25.94 19.00 17.28
CA THR A 45 27.42 18.96 17.28
C THR A 45 28.01 20.35 17.51
N ALA A 46 29.09 20.41 18.31
CA ALA A 46 29.90 21.61 18.48
C ALA A 46 30.99 21.73 17.41
N ASP A 47 31.29 20.68 16.68
CA ASP A 47 32.26 20.65 15.61
C ASP A 47 31.67 21.32 14.35
N ALA A 48 32.36 22.39 13.88
CA ALA A 48 31.88 23.19 12.75
C ALA A 48 31.95 22.45 11.42
N GLU A 49 32.95 21.60 11.23
CA GLU A 49 33.13 20.81 10.01
C GLU A 49 32.05 19.70 9.93
N LEU A 50 31.83 19.00 11.02
CA LEU A 50 30.80 17.98 11.13
C LEU A 50 29.41 18.60 11.00
N ALA A 51 29.18 19.78 11.59
CA ALA A 51 27.91 20.51 11.41
C ALA A 51 27.66 20.90 9.95
N ALA A 52 28.71 21.31 9.24
CA ALA A 52 28.61 21.63 7.81
C ALA A 52 28.30 20.37 6.97
N ALA A 53 28.93 19.24 7.28
CA ALA A 53 28.69 17.95 6.62
C ALA A 53 27.22 17.48 6.84
N PHE A 54 26.70 17.56 8.04
CA PHE A 54 25.28 17.25 8.32
C PHE A 54 24.32 18.18 7.59
N LYS A 55 24.62 19.49 7.51
CA LYS A 55 23.78 20.45 6.75
C LYS A 55 23.78 20.13 5.26
N ARG A 56 24.95 19.75 4.71
CA ARG A 56 25.05 19.28 3.32
C ARG A 56 24.15 18.07 3.09
N VAL A 57 24.27 17.04 3.95
CA VAL A 57 23.43 15.83 3.87
C VAL A 57 21.94 16.16 3.96
N ALA A 58 21.55 17.07 4.86
CA ALA A 58 20.16 17.50 4.98
C ALA A 58 19.63 18.14 3.69
N GLY A 59 20.44 18.95 3.02
CA GLY A 59 20.12 19.54 1.71
C GLY A 59 20.02 18.47 0.63
N GLU A 60 21.06 17.64 0.46
CA GLU A 60 21.09 16.57 -0.55
C GLU A 60 19.94 15.57 -0.40
N ALA A 61 19.56 15.22 0.83
CA ALA A 61 18.49 14.26 1.06
C ALA A 61 17.12 14.76 0.55
N LEU A 62 16.93 16.07 0.51
CA LEU A 62 15.72 16.71 -0.03
C LEU A 62 15.85 17.01 -1.53
N GLU A 63 17.05 17.01 -2.10
CA GLU A 63 17.21 17.17 -3.53
C GLU A 63 16.51 16.03 -4.24
N GLN A 64 15.60 16.38 -5.15
CA GLN A 64 15.03 15.39 -6.04
C GLN A 64 16.14 14.85 -6.93
N THR A 65 16.40 13.55 -6.85
CA THR A 65 17.19 12.90 -7.90
C THR A 65 16.53 13.19 -9.23
N ASN A 66 17.32 13.39 -10.30
CA ASN A 66 16.84 13.35 -11.69
C ASN A 66 16.27 11.95 -12.10
N ASP A 67 15.98 11.05 -11.16
CA ASP A 67 15.09 9.92 -11.28
C ASP A 67 13.62 10.41 -11.27
N SER A 68 13.37 11.47 -12.05
CA SER A 68 12.00 11.92 -12.37
C SER A 68 11.13 10.76 -12.88
N ALA A 69 11.75 9.75 -13.50
CA ALA A 69 11.09 8.55 -13.97
C ALA A 69 10.59 7.64 -12.82
N GLU A 70 11.29 7.55 -11.68
CA GLU A 70 10.87 6.69 -10.56
C GLU A 70 9.86 7.40 -9.64
N ALA A 71 10.10 8.69 -9.36
CA ALA A 71 9.18 9.53 -8.59
C ALA A 71 7.87 9.86 -9.34
N SER A 72 7.82 9.63 -10.65
CA SER A 72 6.63 9.82 -11.49
C SER A 72 6.09 8.51 -12.09
N ARG A 73 6.62 7.36 -11.67
CA ARG A 73 6.24 6.04 -12.21
C ARG A 73 4.74 5.78 -12.18
N PHE A 74 4.05 6.25 -11.15
CA PHE A 74 2.62 6.12 -10.93
C PHE A 74 1.90 7.48 -10.96
N ALA A 75 2.55 8.51 -11.52
CA ALA A 75 1.92 9.82 -11.65
C ALA A 75 0.68 9.71 -12.56
N GLY A 76 -0.45 10.17 -12.04
CA GLY A 76 -1.74 10.05 -12.73
C GLY A 76 -2.49 8.74 -12.42
N ASP A 77 -1.83 7.72 -11.86
CA ASP A 77 -2.51 6.50 -11.45
C ASP A 77 -3.36 6.73 -10.21
N ILE A 78 -4.52 6.08 -10.20
CA ILE A 78 -5.43 6.03 -9.06
C ILE A 78 -5.50 4.59 -8.58
N ALA A 79 -4.92 4.32 -7.41
CA ALA A 79 -4.81 3.00 -6.85
C ALA A 79 -5.77 2.81 -5.67
N VAL A 80 -6.52 1.72 -5.67
CA VAL A 80 -7.30 1.27 -4.52
C VAL A 80 -6.55 0.10 -3.87
N VAL A 81 -6.19 0.24 -2.59
CA VAL A 81 -5.47 -0.78 -1.81
C VAL A 81 -6.31 -1.15 -0.60
N THR A 82 -6.69 -2.42 -0.49
CA THR A 82 -7.54 -2.88 0.62
C THR A 82 -6.76 -3.62 1.69
N GLY A 83 -7.30 -3.61 2.93
CA GLY A 83 -6.70 -4.33 4.05
C GLY A 83 -5.43 -3.68 4.59
N VAL A 84 -5.36 -2.37 4.55
CA VAL A 84 -4.18 -1.64 5.00
C VAL A 84 -4.12 -1.62 6.52
N ALA A 85 -3.00 -2.08 7.06
CA ALA A 85 -2.64 -2.01 8.47
C ALA A 85 -1.13 -1.75 8.59
N PRO A 86 -0.66 -1.14 9.69
CA PRO A 86 0.78 -1.06 9.96
C PRO A 86 1.43 -2.44 9.83
N ASN A 87 2.62 -2.51 9.26
CA ASN A 87 3.39 -3.75 9.05
C ASN A 87 2.70 -4.80 8.17
N SER A 88 1.83 -4.37 7.25
CA SER A 88 1.23 -5.26 6.26
C SER A 88 1.88 -5.12 4.88
N ILE A 89 1.74 -6.14 4.03
CA ILE A 89 2.15 -6.06 2.62
C ILE A 89 1.43 -4.89 1.93
N ALA A 90 0.13 -4.70 2.24
CA ALA A 90 -0.67 -3.59 1.70
C ALA A 90 -0.07 -2.22 2.08
N ALA A 91 0.49 -2.06 3.29
CA ALA A 91 1.17 -0.83 3.70
C ALA A 91 2.41 -0.55 2.85
N GLN A 92 3.21 -1.57 2.54
CA GLN A 92 4.39 -1.42 1.67
C GLN A 92 4.01 -1.08 0.22
N VAL A 93 2.91 -1.64 -0.27
CA VAL A 93 2.35 -1.26 -1.57
C VAL A 93 1.93 0.22 -1.57
N VAL A 94 1.27 0.69 -0.52
CA VAL A 94 0.92 2.11 -0.37
C VAL A 94 2.15 2.99 -0.38
N ASN A 95 3.23 2.60 0.34
CA ASN A 95 4.49 3.34 0.36
C ASN A 95 5.09 3.49 -1.05
N GLY A 96 5.18 2.39 -1.80
CA GLY A 96 5.72 2.40 -3.16
C GLY A 96 4.87 3.22 -4.15
N LEU A 97 3.55 3.13 -4.04
CA LEU A 97 2.63 3.90 -4.88
C LEU A 97 2.74 5.41 -4.62
N LEU A 98 2.82 5.81 -3.34
CA LEU A 98 2.99 7.21 -2.96
C LEU A 98 4.36 7.76 -3.42
N ALA A 99 5.41 6.96 -3.28
CA ALA A 99 6.74 7.33 -3.76
C ALA A 99 6.82 7.48 -5.29
N GLY A 100 5.94 6.78 -6.01
CA GLY A 100 5.78 6.92 -7.46
C GLY A 100 4.76 7.98 -7.89
N GLY A 101 4.18 8.76 -6.99
CA GLY A 101 3.30 9.87 -7.33
C GLY A 101 1.81 9.54 -7.47
N ALA A 102 1.36 8.34 -7.09
CA ALA A 102 -0.03 7.92 -7.24
C ALA A 102 -1.01 8.61 -6.29
N THR A 103 -2.26 8.71 -6.70
CA THR A 103 -3.38 8.91 -5.77
C THR A 103 -3.82 7.56 -5.21
N VAL A 104 -3.68 7.36 -3.90
CA VAL A 104 -3.98 6.11 -3.23
C VAL A 104 -5.24 6.21 -2.37
N VAL A 105 -6.19 5.31 -2.59
CA VAL A 105 -7.34 5.06 -1.71
C VAL A 105 -7.06 3.79 -0.92
N ALA A 106 -6.59 3.96 0.32
CA ALA A 106 -6.30 2.87 1.24
C ALA A 106 -7.53 2.56 2.11
N THR A 107 -7.91 1.29 2.22
CA THR A 107 -9.04 0.91 3.08
C THR A 107 -8.60 0.10 4.29
N SER A 108 -9.23 0.37 5.44
CA SER A 108 -9.09 -0.41 6.66
C SER A 108 -10.47 -0.65 7.27
N HIS A 109 -10.67 -1.84 7.85
CA HIS A 109 -11.91 -2.13 8.61
C HIS A 109 -11.97 -1.35 9.93
N SER A 110 -10.84 -0.84 10.39
CA SER A 110 -10.69 -0.18 11.69
C SER A 110 -10.11 1.22 11.51
N PHE A 111 -10.77 2.22 12.09
CA PHE A 111 -10.34 3.62 12.09
C PHE A 111 -9.64 3.99 13.41
N ARG A 112 -8.91 3.05 13.99
CA ARG A 112 -8.16 3.24 15.24
C ARG A 112 -7.11 4.33 15.07
N GLN A 113 -6.72 4.94 16.21
CA GLN A 113 -5.73 6.01 16.20
C GLN A 113 -4.37 5.57 15.61
N SER A 114 -3.98 4.32 15.83
CA SER A 114 -2.75 3.75 15.25
C SER A 114 -2.76 3.73 13.71
N VAL A 115 -3.89 3.36 13.09
CA VAL A 115 -4.03 3.34 11.63
C VAL A 115 -4.02 4.77 11.06
N LYS A 116 -4.66 5.72 11.75
CA LYS A 116 -4.63 7.15 11.37
C LYS A 116 -3.23 7.75 11.50
N ALA A 117 -2.51 7.42 12.58
CA ALA A 117 -1.15 7.86 12.79
C ALA A 117 -0.21 7.30 11.72
N TRP A 118 -0.34 6.00 11.44
CA TRP A 118 0.39 5.34 10.36
C TRP A 118 0.13 6.04 9.01
N ALA A 119 -1.11 6.30 8.64
CA ALA A 119 -1.42 6.94 7.35
C ALA A 119 -0.78 8.33 7.23
N LYS A 120 -0.80 9.12 8.32
CA LYS A 120 -0.15 10.44 8.35
C LYS A 120 1.37 10.34 8.20
N GLN A 121 1.97 9.40 8.91
CA GLN A 121 3.42 9.15 8.85
C GLN A 121 3.82 8.68 7.45
N THR A 122 3.18 7.64 6.94
CA THR A 122 3.40 7.09 5.59
C THR A 122 3.31 8.17 4.51
N TYR A 123 2.29 9.04 4.57
CA TYR A 123 2.17 10.13 3.61
C TYR A 123 3.34 11.11 3.69
N ARG A 124 3.77 11.48 4.91
CA ARG A 124 4.90 12.40 5.11
C ARG A 124 6.23 11.82 4.63
N GLU A 125 6.43 10.53 4.80
CA GLU A 125 7.70 9.86 4.52
C GLU A 125 7.84 9.45 3.05
N HIS A 126 6.73 9.13 2.38
CA HIS A 126 6.77 8.50 1.06
C HIS A 126 6.10 9.29 -0.06
N ALA A 127 5.23 10.26 0.23
CA ALA A 127 4.53 10.97 -0.84
C ALA A 127 5.50 11.80 -1.69
N ALA A 128 5.49 11.58 -3.00
CA ALA A 128 6.28 12.31 -3.97
C ALA A 128 5.36 13.01 -5.00
N GLY A 129 5.79 14.15 -5.54
CA GLY A 129 5.02 14.89 -6.54
C GLY A 129 3.61 15.23 -6.05
N ASP A 130 2.62 14.95 -6.89
CA ASP A 130 1.20 15.20 -6.61
C ASP A 130 0.48 14.02 -5.91
N ALA A 131 1.22 13.09 -5.31
CA ALA A 131 0.65 11.94 -4.61
C ALA A 131 -0.38 12.35 -3.56
N LYS A 132 -1.44 11.55 -3.43
CA LYS A 132 -2.49 11.76 -2.44
C LYS A 132 -2.81 10.45 -1.72
N LEU A 133 -3.14 10.55 -0.45
CA LEU A 133 -3.57 9.41 0.35
C LEU A 133 -4.94 9.65 0.96
N TRP A 134 -5.88 8.79 0.65
CA TRP A 134 -7.20 8.72 1.27
C TRP A 134 -7.29 7.46 2.11
N LEU A 135 -7.58 7.61 3.40
CA LEU A 135 -7.86 6.48 4.27
C LEU A 135 -9.38 6.37 4.45
N VAL A 136 -9.96 5.26 3.97
CA VAL A 136 -11.41 5.04 3.92
C VAL A 136 -11.77 3.82 4.75
N PRO A 137 -12.72 3.92 5.70
CA PRO A 137 -13.22 2.75 6.42
C PRO A 137 -14.09 1.89 5.49
N ALA A 138 -13.85 0.58 5.45
CA ALA A 138 -14.67 -0.36 4.71
C ALA A 138 -14.59 -1.76 5.31
N ASN A 139 -15.74 -2.40 5.52
CA ASN A 139 -15.85 -3.82 5.80
C ASN A 139 -16.08 -4.58 4.49
N LEU A 140 -15.04 -5.20 3.97
CA LEU A 140 -15.10 -5.84 2.65
C LEU A 140 -15.82 -7.20 2.65
N SER A 141 -16.20 -7.73 3.82
CA SER A 141 -17.15 -8.84 3.93
C SER A 141 -18.61 -8.37 3.74
N SER A 142 -18.87 -7.06 3.77
CA SER A 142 -20.16 -6.44 3.55
C SER A 142 -20.30 -5.97 2.11
N TYR A 143 -21.17 -6.58 1.34
CA TYR A 143 -21.42 -6.14 -0.05
C TYR A 143 -21.91 -4.68 -0.11
N ARG A 144 -22.67 -4.24 0.91
CA ARG A 144 -23.10 -2.84 1.03
C ARG A 144 -21.91 -1.90 1.17
N ASP A 145 -20.91 -2.28 1.97
CA ASP A 145 -19.73 -1.46 2.18
C ASP A 145 -18.81 -1.46 0.93
N VAL A 146 -18.75 -2.59 0.22
CA VAL A 146 -18.07 -2.66 -1.08
C VAL A 146 -18.71 -1.70 -2.09
N ASP A 147 -20.05 -1.73 -2.19
CA ASP A 147 -20.77 -0.82 -3.08
C ASP A 147 -20.63 0.64 -2.67
N ALA A 148 -20.63 0.92 -1.37
CA ALA A 148 -20.40 2.26 -0.84
C ALA A 148 -18.98 2.76 -1.15
N LEU A 149 -17.96 1.89 -1.03
CA LEU A 149 -16.58 2.21 -1.43
C LEU A 149 -16.49 2.53 -2.92
N VAL A 150 -17.08 1.69 -3.78
CA VAL A 150 -17.10 1.93 -5.23
C VAL A 150 -17.74 3.29 -5.55
N LYS A 151 -18.91 3.57 -4.97
CA LYS A 151 -19.61 4.86 -5.14
C LYS A 151 -18.77 6.03 -4.61
N TRP A 152 -18.12 5.87 -3.45
CA TRP A 152 -17.29 6.91 -2.87
C TRP A 152 -16.09 7.23 -3.78
N VAL A 153 -15.46 6.21 -4.35
CA VAL A 153 -14.35 6.38 -5.28
C VAL A 153 -14.80 7.09 -6.56
N GLY A 154 -15.86 6.61 -7.20
CA GLY A 154 -16.34 7.13 -8.48
C GLY A 154 -17.06 8.48 -8.41
N ASN A 155 -17.50 8.93 -7.23
CA ASN A 155 -18.29 10.15 -7.11
C ASN A 155 -17.48 11.31 -6.52
N VAL A 156 -17.83 12.53 -6.92
CA VAL A 156 -17.31 13.76 -6.31
C VAL A 156 -17.83 13.86 -4.88
N GLN A 157 -16.94 14.14 -3.92
CA GLN A 157 -17.32 14.47 -2.55
C GLN A 157 -17.33 15.99 -2.38
N LYS A 158 -18.45 16.55 -1.92
CA LYS A 158 -18.65 17.99 -1.76
C LYS A 158 -19.04 18.31 -0.33
N LYS A 159 -18.65 19.48 0.13
CA LYS A 159 -19.14 20.08 1.37
C LYS A 159 -19.78 21.42 1.04
N THR A 160 -21.05 21.58 1.41
CA THR A 160 -21.77 22.85 1.29
C THR A 160 -21.89 23.50 2.66
N SER A 161 -21.50 24.77 2.75
CA SER A 161 -21.62 25.60 3.95
C SER A 161 -22.21 26.92 3.54
N GLY A 162 -23.48 27.14 3.86
CA GLY A 162 -24.24 28.28 3.34
C GLY A 162 -24.33 28.24 1.80
N ALA A 163 -23.97 29.33 1.15
CA ALA A 163 -23.97 29.43 -0.33
C ALA A 163 -22.71 28.87 -0.98
N THR A 164 -21.71 28.46 -0.21
CA THR A 164 -20.41 27.99 -0.76
C THR A 164 -20.36 26.46 -0.81
N THR A 165 -20.07 25.90 -1.99
CA THR A 165 -19.80 24.48 -2.18
C THR A 165 -18.34 24.25 -2.50
N THR A 166 -17.65 23.49 -1.66
CA THR A 166 -16.24 23.09 -1.82
C THR A 166 -16.16 21.64 -2.25
N ILE A 167 -15.39 21.34 -3.29
CA ILE A 167 -15.06 19.97 -3.67
C ILE A 167 -13.97 19.46 -2.73
N LEU A 168 -14.30 18.45 -1.92
CA LEU A 168 -13.36 17.80 -1.01
C LEU A 168 -12.54 16.73 -1.74
N LYS A 169 -13.16 16.00 -2.67
CA LYS A 169 -12.54 14.95 -3.47
C LYS A 169 -13.19 14.94 -4.87
N PRO A 170 -12.41 14.94 -5.94
CA PRO A 170 -12.95 14.74 -7.28
C PRO A 170 -13.45 13.30 -7.47
N ALA A 171 -14.18 13.02 -8.53
CA ALA A 171 -14.42 11.65 -8.99
C ALA A 171 -13.08 11.00 -9.36
N TYR A 172 -12.91 9.74 -9.00
CA TYR A 172 -11.74 8.95 -9.36
C TYR A 172 -12.16 7.77 -10.24
N GLU A 173 -11.36 7.48 -11.24
CA GLU A 173 -11.44 6.29 -12.08
C GLU A 173 -10.19 5.43 -11.82
N PRO A 174 -10.29 4.35 -11.04
CA PRO A 174 -9.13 3.57 -10.63
C PRO A 174 -8.44 2.89 -11.80
N SER A 175 -7.12 3.06 -11.91
CA SER A 175 -6.26 2.32 -12.83
C SER A 175 -5.66 1.07 -12.19
N LEU A 176 -5.51 1.05 -10.85
CA LEU A 176 -4.89 -0.04 -10.10
C LEU A 176 -5.79 -0.50 -8.95
N PHE A 177 -5.90 -1.82 -8.77
CA PHE A 177 -6.61 -2.39 -7.63
C PHE A 177 -5.80 -3.51 -6.97
N PHE A 178 -5.55 -3.38 -5.67
CA PHE A 178 -4.82 -4.31 -4.80
C PHE A 178 -5.75 -4.86 -3.72
N PRO A 179 -6.45 -5.98 -3.95
CA PRO A 179 -7.36 -6.60 -2.98
C PRO A 179 -6.60 -7.42 -1.93
N PHE A 180 -5.88 -6.75 -1.02
CA PHE A 180 -4.99 -7.39 -0.04
C PHE A 180 -5.62 -7.61 1.32
N ALA A 181 -6.89 -7.23 1.51
CA ALA A 181 -7.61 -7.50 2.74
C ALA A 181 -7.74 -9.01 2.98
N ALA A 182 -7.29 -9.44 4.15
CA ALA A 182 -7.45 -10.81 4.63
C ALA A 182 -7.76 -10.78 6.13
N PRO A 183 -8.61 -11.71 6.63
CA PRO A 183 -8.80 -11.88 8.06
C PRO A 183 -7.61 -12.64 8.65
N PRO A 184 -7.50 -12.76 9.97
CA PRO A 184 -6.62 -13.77 10.57
C PRO A 184 -6.91 -15.14 9.96
N VAL A 185 -5.84 -15.83 9.56
CA VAL A 185 -5.93 -17.11 8.84
C VAL A 185 -5.84 -18.23 9.85
N HIS A 186 -6.94 -18.93 10.08
CA HIS A 186 -7.03 -20.06 11.00
C HIS A 186 -8.25 -20.94 10.67
N GLY A 187 -8.27 -22.15 11.18
CA GLY A 187 -9.35 -23.13 11.05
C GLY A 187 -8.92 -24.36 10.23
N THR A 188 -9.53 -25.48 10.55
CA THR A 188 -9.38 -26.75 9.85
C THR A 188 -10.61 -27.04 9.00
N LEU A 189 -10.59 -28.08 8.19
CA LEU A 189 -11.78 -28.50 7.42
C LEU A 189 -12.99 -28.81 8.33
N ALA A 190 -12.75 -29.20 9.58
CA ALA A 190 -13.81 -29.44 10.55
C ALA A 190 -14.54 -28.14 11.02
N ASP A 191 -13.89 -26.97 10.81
CA ASP A 191 -14.45 -25.67 11.14
C ASP A 191 -15.17 -25.02 9.93
N SER A 192 -15.44 -25.81 8.88
CA SER A 192 -16.18 -25.35 7.71
C SER A 192 -17.58 -24.85 8.12
N GLY A 193 -18.05 -23.79 7.48
CA GLY A 193 -19.31 -23.12 7.82
C GLY A 193 -19.13 -21.61 7.89
N GLU A 194 -19.61 -20.98 8.97
CA GLU A 194 -19.58 -19.51 9.11
C GLU A 194 -18.19 -18.90 9.01
N LEU A 195 -17.17 -19.58 9.55
CA LEU A 195 -15.78 -19.12 9.45
C LEU A 195 -15.33 -19.09 7.98
N PHE A 196 -15.53 -20.20 7.26
CA PHE A 196 -15.15 -20.31 5.85
C PHE A 196 -15.97 -19.36 4.97
N GLU A 197 -17.26 -19.22 5.23
CA GLU A 197 -18.12 -18.24 4.55
C GLU A 197 -17.61 -16.82 4.75
N SER A 198 -17.25 -16.44 5.98
CA SER A 198 -16.73 -15.12 6.28
C SER A 198 -15.42 -14.84 5.54
N GLN A 199 -14.51 -15.80 5.52
CA GLN A 199 -13.25 -15.72 4.80
C GLN A 199 -13.44 -15.62 3.28
N ALA A 200 -14.30 -16.46 2.70
CA ALA A 200 -14.62 -16.44 1.29
C ALA A 200 -15.33 -15.12 0.89
N ARG A 201 -16.24 -14.64 1.73
CA ARG A 201 -16.96 -13.40 1.52
C ARG A 201 -16.02 -12.20 1.45
N LEU A 202 -15.00 -12.15 2.34
CA LEU A 202 -14.03 -11.08 2.37
C LEU A 202 -13.04 -11.17 1.20
N MET A 203 -12.40 -12.33 1.03
CA MET A 203 -11.23 -12.48 0.16
C MET A 203 -11.58 -12.86 -1.29
N LEU A 204 -12.79 -13.39 -1.56
CA LEU A 204 -13.21 -13.82 -2.89
C LEU A 204 -14.38 -13.00 -3.40
N TRP A 205 -15.57 -13.15 -2.81
CA TRP A 205 -16.79 -12.56 -3.36
C TRP A 205 -16.84 -11.04 -3.22
N GLY A 206 -16.28 -10.48 -2.14
CA GLY A 206 -16.08 -9.04 -1.99
C GLY A 206 -15.11 -8.49 -3.03
N VAL A 207 -14.06 -9.24 -3.35
CA VAL A 207 -13.08 -8.88 -4.39
C VAL A 207 -13.72 -8.90 -5.78
N GLU A 208 -14.46 -9.96 -6.14
CA GLU A 208 -15.18 -10.04 -7.43
C GLU A 208 -16.15 -8.88 -7.60
N ARG A 209 -16.91 -8.54 -6.53
CA ARG A 209 -17.84 -7.41 -6.54
C ARG A 209 -17.10 -6.07 -6.71
N ALA A 210 -15.98 -5.88 -6.03
CA ALA A 210 -15.17 -4.67 -6.15
C ALA A 210 -14.57 -4.52 -7.55
N ILE A 211 -14.02 -5.58 -8.14
CA ILE A 211 -13.48 -5.59 -9.51
C ILE A 211 -14.53 -5.10 -10.49
N THR A 212 -15.71 -5.72 -10.49
CA THR A 212 -16.79 -5.36 -11.40
C THR A 212 -17.36 -3.97 -11.13
N GLY A 213 -17.37 -3.55 -9.87
CA GLY A 213 -17.79 -2.21 -9.46
C GLY A 213 -16.85 -1.13 -9.97
N PHE A 214 -15.54 -1.27 -9.72
CA PHE A 214 -14.54 -0.31 -10.19
C PHE A 214 -14.42 -0.29 -11.70
N ALA A 215 -14.52 -1.42 -12.38
CA ALA A 215 -14.46 -1.49 -13.84
C ALA A 215 -15.61 -0.73 -14.54
N LYS A 216 -16.73 -0.49 -13.85
CA LYS A 216 -17.87 0.28 -14.38
C LYS A 216 -17.70 1.79 -14.23
N ILE A 217 -16.81 2.25 -13.35
CA ILE A 217 -16.59 3.69 -13.19
C ILE A 217 -16.02 4.25 -14.50
N GLY A 218 -16.60 5.33 -15.02
CA GLY A 218 -16.15 5.98 -16.24
C GLY A 218 -16.37 5.19 -17.53
N ALA A 219 -17.09 4.06 -17.50
CA ALA A 219 -17.25 3.20 -18.68
C ALA A 219 -17.90 3.88 -19.87
N ASP A 220 -18.75 4.87 -19.60
CA ASP A 220 -19.46 5.62 -20.65
C ASP A 220 -18.64 6.82 -21.17
N THR A 221 -17.58 7.21 -20.49
CA THR A 221 -16.79 8.41 -20.80
C THR A 221 -15.39 8.10 -21.28
N ASP A 222 -14.76 7.05 -20.73
CA ASP A 222 -13.43 6.61 -21.15
C ASP A 222 -13.41 5.10 -21.42
N VAL A 223 -13.64 4.73 -22.67
CA VAL A 223 -13.64 3.32 -23.14
C VAL A 223 -12.22 2.71 -23.20
N GLN A 224 -11.19 3.54 -23.23
CA GLN A 224 -9.79 3.09 -23.29
C GLN A 224 -9.21 2.79 -21.90
N HIS A 225 -9.79 3.37 -20.87
CA HIS A 225 -9.31 3.16 -19.49
C HIS A 225 -9.36 1.70 -19.08
N LYS A 226 -8.32 1.24 -18.43
CA LYS A 226 -8.18 -0.14 -17.91
C LYS A 226 -7.92 -0.12 -16.41
N LEU A 227 -8.66 -0.95 -15.70
CA LEU A 227 -8.37 -1.32 -14.32
C LEU A 227 -7.41 -2.51 -14.32
N HIS A 228 -6.20 -2.32 -13.80
CA HIS A 228 -5.26 -3.41 -13.58
C HIS A 228 -5.39 -3.95 -12.16
N VAL A 229 -5.76 -5.23 -12.03
CA VAL A 229 -6.01 -5.88 -10.74
C VAL A 229 -4.85 -6.79 -10.40
N ILE A 230 -4.25 -6.59 -9.22
CA ILE A 230 -3.17 -7.41 -8.71
C ILE A 230 -3.75 -8.39 -7.68
N LEU A 231 -4.12 -9.59 -8.11
CA LEU A 231 -4.67 -10.64 -7.24
C LEU A 231 -3.54 -11.26 -6.40
N PRO A 232 -3.56 -11.13 -5.06
CA PRO A 232 -2.51 -11.66 -4.21
C PRO A 232 -2.65 -13.17 -4.06
N GLY A 233 -2.10 -13.94 -5.00
CA GLY A 233 -2.01 -15.39 -4.93
C GLY A 233 -1.08 -15.85 -3.82
N SER A 234 -1.16 -17.14 -3.49
CA SER A 234 -0.31 -17.77 -2.49
C SER A 234 0.19 -19.13 -3.01
N PRO A 235 1.41 -19.57 -2.66
CA PRO A 235 1.83 -20.95 -2.83
C PRO A 235 1.07 -21.89 -1.90
N ASN A 236 0.54 -21.37 -0.77
CA ASN A 236 -0.32 -22.15 0.11
C ASN A 236 -1.71 -22.35 -0.51
N ARG A 237 -1.99 -23.59 -0.84
CA ARG A 237 -3.27 -24.07 -1.40
C ARG A 237 -3.78 -25.26 -0.56
N GLY A 238 -3.81 -25.08 0.77
CA GLY A 238 -4.15 -26.10 1.72
C GLY A 238 -2.99 -27.04 2.12
N VAL A 239 -1.78 -26.78 1.64
CA VAL A 239 -0.61 -27.65 1.89
C VAL A 239 -0.18 -27.65 3.35
N PHE A 240 -0.34 -26.52 4.04
CA PHE A 240 0.10 -26.38 5.44
C PHE A 240 -1.00 -26.72 6.44
N GLY A 241 -2.28 -26.72 6.04
CA GLY A 241 -3.42 -26.91 6.93
C GLY A 241 -3.60 -25.79 7.95
N GLY A 242 -4.72 -25.84 8.67
CA GLY A 242 -4.99 -24.85 9.74
C GLY A 242 -5.26 -23.42 9.26
N ASP A 243 -5.46 -23.22 7.96
CA ASP A 243 -5.61 -21.93 7.29
C ASP A 243 -7.06 -21.58 6.89
N GLY A 244 -8.03 -22.34 7.42
CA GLY A 244 -9.44 -22.18 7.09
C GLY A 244 -9.70 -22.31 5.59
N ALA A 245 -10.48 -21.42 5.00
CA ALA A 245 -10.77 -21.35 3.57
C ALA A 245 -9.70 -20.60 2.76
N TYR A 246 -8.56 -20.24 3.35
CA TYR A 246 -7.56 -19.42 2.66
C TYR A 246 -7.00 -20.11 1.40
N GLY A 247 -6.66 -21.41 1.51
CA GLY A 247 -6.13 -22.20 0.39
C GLY A 247 -7.11 -22.28 -0.77
N GLU A 248 -8.40 -22.54 -0.49
CA GLU A 248 -9.49 -22.61 -1.47
C GLU A 248 -9.70 -21.25 -2.15
N VAL A 249 -9.76 -20.17 -1.36
CA VAL A 249 -9.92 -18.81 -1.90
C VAL A 249 -8.76 -18.43 -2.82
N LYS A 250 -7.53 -18.67 -2.40
CA LYS A 250 -6.35 -18.36 -3.22
C LYS A 250 -6.29 -19.21 -4.50
N SER A 251 -6.80 -20.43 -4.45
CA SER A 251 -6.96 -21.28 -5.64
C SER A 251 -8.07 -20.77 -6.56
N ALA A 252 -9.17 -20.23 -6.00
CA ALA A 252 -10.26 -19.66 -6.78
C ALA A 252 -9.87 -18.42 -7.59
N PHE A 253 -8.77 -17.73 -7.28
CA PHE A 253 -8.28 -16.61 -8.08
C PHE A 253 -7.93 -17.02 -9.52
N ASP A 254 -7.48 -18.26 -9.74
CA ASP A 254 -7.28 -18.80 -11.08
C ASP A 254 -8.59 -18.81 -11.88
N ALA A 255 -9.72 -19.12 -11.20
CA ALA A 255 -11.03 -19.08 -11.82
C ALA A 255 -11.46 -17.65 -12.23
N ILE A 256 -11.17 -16.62 -11.42
CA ILE A 256 -11.44 -15.22 -11.77
C ILE A 256 -10.71 -14.84 -13.05
N VAL A 257 -9.42 -15.15 -13.14
CA VAL A 257 -8.60 -14.87 -14.32
C VAL A 257 -9.13 -15.62 -15.56
N ASN A 258 -9.57 -16.86 -15.40
CA ASN A 258 -10.17 -17.62 -16.49
C ASN A 258 -11.53 -17.05 -16.94
N ARG A 259 -12.40 -16.65 -16.00
CA ARG A 259 -13.68 -16.00 -16.28
C ARG A 259 -13.50 -14.71 -17.10
N ALA A 260 -12.44 -13.95 -16.84
CA ALA A 260 -12.14 -12.74 -17.61
C ALA A 260 -11.94 -12.99 -19.11
N ARG A 261 -11.54 -14.22 -19.50
CA ARG A 261 -11.40 -14.60 -20.90
C ARG A 261 -12.74 -14.86 -21.60
N ALA A 262 -13.73 -15.31 -20.83
CA ALA A 262 -15.06 -15.68 -21.32
C ALA A 262 -16.13 -14.58 -21.10
N GLU A 263 -16.09 -13.88 -19.99
CA GLU A 263 -17.13 -12.92 -19.58
C GLU A 263 -16.77 -11.48 -19.99
N LYS A 264 -16.80 -11.18 -21.29
CA LYS A 264 -16.33 -9.90 -21.83
C LYS A 264 -17.09 -8.66 -21.39
N VAL A 265 -18.31 -8.81 -20.87
CA VAL A 265 -19.16 -7.68 -20.44
C VAL A 265 -18.47 -6.83 -19.36
N TRP A 266 -17.77 -7.47 -18.43
CA TRP A 266 -17.05 -6.76 -17.35
C TRP A 266 -15.54 -6.72 -17.59
N SER A 267 -14.99 -7.75 -18.25
CA SER A 267 -13.54 -7.92 -18.36
C SER A 267 -12.89 -7.11 -19.48
N SER A 268 -13.67 -6.51 -20.38
CA SER A 268 -13.14 -5.68 -21.46
C SER A 268 -12.28 -4.51 -20.94
N ARG A 269 -12.57 -4.02 -19.73
CA ARG A 269 -11.84 -2.93 -19.07
C ARG A 269 -10.93 -3.40 -17.93
N VAL A 270 -10.69 -4.71 -17.79
CA VAL A 270 -9.90 -5.27 -16.66
C VAL A 270 -8.73 -6.06 -17.20
N THR A 271 -7.59 -5.87 -16.58
CA THR A 271 -6.39 -6.70 -16.76
C THR A 271 -5.94 -7.26 -15.42
N PHE A 272 -5.22 -8.39 -15.42
CA PHE A 272 -4.82 -9.06 -14.20
C PHE A 272 -3.32 -9.32 -14.14
N ALA A 273 -2.74 -9.11 -12.96
CA ALA A 273 -1.55 -9.81 -12.50
C ALA A 273 -1.94 -10.72 -11.34
N HIS A 274 -1.47 -11.97 -11.34
CA HIS A 274 -1.74 -12.93 -10.28
C HIS A 274 -0.41 -13.49 -9.74
N PRO A 275 0.37 -12.66 -9.00
CA PRO A 275 1.61 -13.10 -8.39
C PRO A 275 1.33 -14.08 -7.25
N LYS A 276 2.13 -15.13 -7.15
CA LYS A 276 2.16 -16.02 -5.98
C LYS A 276 3.10 -15.41 -4.95
N ILE A 277 2.54 -14.84 -3.90
CA ILE A 277 3.28 -14.19 -2.83
C ILE A 277 3.57 -15.24 -1.76
N GLY A 278 4.85 -15.49 -1.49
CA GLY A 278 5.31 -16.36 -0.40
C GLY A 278 5.25 -15.68 0.97
N TRP A 279 5.96 -16.23 1.94
CA TRP A 279 6.11 -15.57 3.23
C TRP A 279 6.90 -14.27 3.12
N VAL A 280 6.35 -13.22 3.69
CA VAL A 280 7.00 -11.91 3.76
C VAL A 280 7.31 -11.62 5.21
N ARG A 281 8.60 -11.57 5.57
CA ARG A 281 9.05 -11.25 6.93
C ARG A 281 8.52 -9.90 7.40
N GLY A 282 8.25 -9.77 8.68
CA GLY A 282 7.75 -8.55 9.30
C GLY A 282 6.25 -8.29 9.07
N THR A 283 5.51 -9.23 8.46
CA THR A 283 4.07 -9.14 8.30
C THR A 283 3.34 -10.09 9.25
N GLY A 284 2.26 -9.60 9.89
CA GLY A 284 1.56 -10.37 10.93
C GLY A 284 0.61 -11.46 10.44
N LEU A 285 0.36 -11.60 9.13
CA LEU A 285 -0.68 -12.50 8.63
C LEU A 285 -0.35 -13.99 8.83
N MET A 286 0.91 -14.34 8.69
CA MET A 286 1.42 -15.73 8.79
C MET A 286 2.44 -15.91 9.94
N GLY A 287 2.56 -14.91 10.83
CA GLY A 287 3.59 -14.87 11.87
C GLY A 287 3.55 -16.03 12.86
N GLY A 288 2.38 -16.69 13.04
CA GLY A 288 2.25 -17.88 13.86
C GLY A 288 2.55 -19.22 13.16
N ASN A 289 2.73 -19.18 11.83
CA ASN A 289 2.91 -20.38 11.01
C ASN A 289 4.20 -20.31 10.16
N ASP A 290 5.19 -19.50 10.59
CA ASP A 290 6.48 -19.43 9.89
C ASP A 290 7.33 -20.66 10.29
N PRO A 291 7.53 -21.63 9.40
CA PRO A 291 8.28 -22.84 9.70
C PRO A 291 9.79 -22.59 9.88
N LEU A 292 10.26 -21.35 9.63
CA LEU A 292 11.67 -20.98 9.73
C LEU A 292 12.00 -20.26 11.04
N VAL A 293 11.00 -19.89 11.84
CA VAL A 293 11.24 -19.23 13.14
C VAL A 293 12.05 -20.12 14.07
N GLU A 294 11.78 -21.44 14.10
CA GLU A 294 12.52 -22.41 14.92
C GLU A 294 13.95 -22.72 14.42
N VAL A 295 14.31 -22.28 13.21
CA VAL A 295 15.63 -22.56 12.59
C VAL A 295 16.57 -21.37 12.70
N VAL A 296 16.06 -20.18 13.04
CA VAL A 296 16.81 -18.91 13.01
C VAL A 296 16.99 -18.32 14.43
N GLU A 297 16.29 -18.82 15.45
CA GLU A 297 16.57 -18.59 16.86
C GLU A 297 17.56 -19.64 17.43
#